data_612a7274055d42181e5707ad2250eba4
#
_entry.id   612a7274055d42181e5707ad2250eba4
#
_cell.length_a   1.000
_cell.length_b   1.000
_cell.length_c   1.000
_cell.angle_alpha   90.00
_cell.angle_beta   90.00
_cell.angle_gamma   90.00
#
_symmetry.space_group_name_H-M   'P 1'
#
loop_
_entity.id
_entity.type
_entity.pdbx_description
1 polymer ?
#
loop_
_entity_poly.entity_id
_entity_poly.type
_entity_poly.pdbx_seq_one_letter_code
_entity_poly.pdbx_strand_id
1 'polypeptide(L)'
;MKVKHKNTILAAVAGMLSLFLVFAWLFWGSAVPEPTDKSKGQDNKVTKAAVYNTVLNREADGKKLWELKVGEALQVNEDLVTAKKLEGTVFLSNGDEMHVIADAAEVRIKSNDFSLAQGVTARWKNGGFLRADKIEWDQKNDNLTAEGNVRIIKEDMLATAGKVITTSKLEHFWLKDKAHVERGGQYEEK
;
A
#
# COMPACT_ATOMS: atom_id res chain seq x y z
N MET A 1 -6.88 -20.71 39.26
CA MET A 1 -5.89 -19.91 38.45
C MET A 1 -6.65 -19.13 37.40
N LYS A 2 -6.91 -17.83 37.62
CA LYS A 2 -7.59 -16.97 36.64
C LYS A 2 -6.54 -16.20 35.85
N VAL A 3 -6.48 -16.48 34.55
CA VAL A 3 -5.49 -15.90 33.64
C VAL A 3 -5.99 -14.52 33.16
N LYS A 4 -5.11 -13.53 33.33
CA LYS A 4 -5.27 -12.13 32.93
C LYS A 4 -5.19 -12.00 31.38
N HIS A 5 -6.33 -11.94 30.70
CA HIS A 5 -6.38 -11.63 29.26
C HIS A 5 -6.96 -10.26 28.92
N LYS A 6 -7.12 -9.35 29.91
CA LYS A 6 -7.72 -8.02 29.67
C LYS A 6 -6.75 -6.91 29.27
N ASN A 7 -5.44 -7.10 29.44
CA ASN A 7 -4.47 -6.00 29.23
C ASN A 7 -3.88 -5.95 27.80
N THR A 8 -3.99 -7.03 27.01
CA THR A 8 -3.42 -7.08 25.66
C THR A 8 -4.29 -6.36 24.62
N ILE A 9 -5.61 -6.32 24.84
CA ILE A 9 -6.54 -5.64 23.92
C ILE A 9 -6.48 -4.11 24.10
N LEU A 10 -6.22 -3.63 25.33
CA LEU A 10 -6.12 -2.20 25.61
C LEU A 10 -4.87 -1.57 24.98
N ALA A 11 -3.76 -2.31 24.89
CA ALA A 11 -2.52 -1.83 24.28
C ALA A 11 -2.62 -1.67 22.75
N ALA A 12 -3.39 -2.53 22.08
CA ALA A 12 -3.60 -2.45 20.64
C ALA A 12 -4.47 -1.24 20.24
N VAL A 13 -5.46 -0.88 21.07
CA VAL A 13 -6.33 0.28 20.83
C VAL A 13 -5.59 1.60 21.11
N ALA A 14 -4.69 1.64 22.09
CA ALA A 14 -3.90 2.84 22.40
C ALA A 14 -2.87 3.15 21.30
N GLY A 15 -2.29 2.12 20.65
CA GLY A 15 -1.37 2.30 19.51
C GLY A 15 -2.06 2.90 18.27
N MET A 16 -3.32 2.56 18.03
CA MET A 16 -4.10 3.09 16.91
C MET A 16 -4.49 4.56 17.11
N LEU A 17 -4.79 4.96 18.34
CA LEU A 17 -5.15 6.35 18.69
C LEU A 17 -3.95 7.30 18.61
N SER A 18 -2.73 6.83 18.92
CA SER A 18 -1.52 7.67 18.83
C SER A 18 -1.13 8.00 17.39
N LEU A 19 -1.42 7.10 16.43
CA LEU A 19 -1.13 7.35 15.02
C LEU A 19 -2.07 8.42 14.42
N PHE A 20 -3.31 8.46 14.88
CA PHE A 20 -4.29 9.48 14.47
C PHE A 20 -3.90 10.88 14.96
N LEU A 21 -3.31 10.97 16.17
CA LEU A 21 -2.85 12.23 16.74
C LEU A 21 -1.58 12.76 16.04
N VAL A 22 -0.66 11.91 15.61
CA VAL A 22 0.54 12.33 14.87
C VAL A 22 0.18 12.79 13.46
N PHE A 23 -0.78 12.13 12.79
CA PHE A 23 -1.28 12.56 11.48
C PHE A 23 -2.07 13.88 11.59
N ALA A 24 -2.89 14.03 12.62
CA ALA A 24 -3.59 15.28 12.92
C ALA A 24 -2.63 16.41 13.32
N TRP A 25 -1.53 16.12 14.01
CA TRP A 25 -0.54 17.10 14.43
C TRP A 25 0.34 17.60 13.26
N LEU A 26 0.69 16.73 12.30
CA LEU A 26 1.41 17.12 11.07
C LEU A 26 0.57 18.02 10.15
N PHE A 27 -0.76 17.89 10.20
CA PHE A 27 -1.65 18.71 9.36
C PHE A 27 -2.24 19.92 10.10
N TRP A 28 -2.23 19.94 11.47
CA TRP A 28 -2.80 21.05 12.25
C TRP A 28 -1.75 22.05 12.78
N GLY A 29 -0.47 21.71 12.72
CA GLY A 29 0.62 22.49 13.32
C GLY A 29 1.30 23.53 12.43
N SER A 30 0.90 23.70 11.17
CA SER A 30 1.46 24.73 10.29
C SER A 30 0.44 25.85 10.09
N ALA A 31 0.52 26.88 10.92
CA ALA A 31 -0.17 28.14 10.67
C ALA A 31 0.39 28.78 9.40
N VAL A 32 -0.32 28.64 8.29
CA VAL A 32 -0.08 29.40 7.06
C VAL A 32 -0.63 30.81 7.28
N PRO A 33 0.14 31.90 7.02
CA PRO A 33 -0.38 33.27 7.11
C PRO A 33 -1.51 33.45 6.08
N GLU A 34 -2.65 33.95 6.54
CA GLU A 34 -3.81 34.30 5.73
C GLU A 34 -3.45 35.34 4.65
N PRO A 35 -3.78 35.11 3.39
CA PRO A 35 -3.98 36.21 2.45
C PRO A 35 -5.41 36.72 2.61
N THR A 36 -5.52 37.95 3.08
CA THR A 36 -6.78 38.71 3.15
C THR A 36 -7.27 38.97 1.75
N ASP A 37 -8.28 38.25 1.30
CA ASP A 37 -9.17 38.77 0.26
C ASP A 37 -10.60 38.27 0.46
N LYS A 38 -11.52 39.25 0.58
CA LYS A 38 -12.94 39.06 0.77
C LYS A 38 -13.60 38.87 -0.59
N SER A 39 -14.06 37.69 -0.90
CA SER A 39 -15.19 37.54 -1.82
C SER A 39 -16.12 36.42 -1.38
N LYS A 40 -17.37 36.79 -1.19
CA LYS A 40 -18.49 35.91 -0.87
C LYS A 40 -18.76 34.96 -2.04
N GLY A 41 -18.73 33.67 -1.76
CA GLY A 41 -19.20 32.63 -2.64
C GLY A 41 -19.15 31.34 -1.86
N GLN A 42 -20.29 30.81 -1.46
CA GLN A 42 -20.47 29.57 -0.76
C GLN A 42 -20.21 28.42 -1.76
N ASP A 43 -18.95 27.99 -1.89
CA ASP A 43 -18.59 26.72 -2.49
C ASP A 43 -17.89 25.87 -1.43
N ASN A 44 -18.38 24.66 -1.24
CA ASN A 44 -17.73 23.63 -0.41
C ASN A 44 -16.37 23.28 -1.04
N LYS A 45 -15.38 24.12 -0.81
CA LYS A 45 -14.01 23.91 -1.25
C LYS A 45 -13.38 22.87 -0.33
N VAL A 46 -13.48 21.59 -0.72
CA VAL A 46 -12.61 20.56 -0.17
C VAL A 46 -11.18 21.02 -0.38
N THR A 47 -10.50 21.39 0.70
CA THR A 47 -9.10 21.83 0.64
C THR A 47 -8.28 20.61 0.26
N LYS A 48 -7.90 20.50 -1.02
CA LYS A 48 -7.04 19.44 -1.52
C LYS A 48 -5.63 19.70 -1.04
N ALA A 49 -5.17 18.94 -0.05
CA ALA A 49 -3.77 18.95 0.36
C ALA A 49 -2.96 18.14 -0.65
N ALA A 50 -1.90 18.73 -1.19
CA ALA A 50 -0.95 18.06 -2.07
C ALA A 50 0.43 18.10 -1.44
N VAL A 51 1.16 16.98 -1.49
CA VAL A 51 2.57 16.89 -1.11
C VAL A 51 3.37 16.32 -2.27
N TYR A 52 4.60 16.79 -2.41
CA TYR A 52 5.47 16.43 -3.52
C TYR A 52 6.81 15.89 -3.02
N ASN A 53 7.36 14.89 -3.74
CA ASN A 53 8.68 14.32 -3.50
C ASN A 53 8.93 13.99 -2.02
N THR A 54 7.99 13.29 -1.42
CA THR A 54 8.04 12.95 0.00
C THR A 54 8.30 11.46 0.21
N VAL A 55 8.81 11.14 1.39
CA VAL A 55 8.96 9.76 1.87
C VAL A 55 7.91 9.54 2.95
N LEU A 56 7.08 8.53 2.72
CA LEU A 56 6.12 8.04 3.69
C LEU A 56 6.67 6.76 4.31
N ASN A 57 6.58 6.61 5.62
CA ASN A 57 6.95 5.39 6.31
C ASN A 57 5.89 5.00 7.34
N ARG A 58 5.86 3.73 7.67
CA ARG A 58 5.02 3.20 8.74
C ARG A 58 5.81 2.23 9.59
N GLU A 59 5.69 2.42 10.89
CA GLU A 59 6.26 1.53 11.91
C GLU A 59 5.14 1.03 12.84
N ALA A 60 5.24 -0.20 13.29
CA ALA A 60 4.42 -0.76 14.34
C ALA A 60 5.28 -1.67 15.21
N ASP A 61 5.10 -1.58 16.53
CA ASP A 61 5.84 -2.35 17.53
C ASP A 61 7.36 -2.23 17.39
N GLY A 62 7.85 -1.02 17.04
CA GLY A 62 9.28 -0.74 16.83
C GLY A 62 9.87 -1.36 15.57
N LYS A 63 9.05 -1.88 14.66
CA LYS A 63 9.47 -2.45 13.38
C LYS A 63 8.94 -1.60 12.23
N LYS A 64 9.80 -1.30 11.27
CA LYS A 64 9.39 -0.67 10.02
C LYS A 64 8.57 -1.67 9.22
N LEU A 65 7.37 -1.27 8.79
CA LEU A 65 6.48 -2.07 7.96
C LEU A 65 6.65 -1.75 6.48
N TRP A 66 6.81 -0.47 6.16
CA TRP A 66 7.09 -0.03 4.79
C TRP A 66 7.68 1.38 4.77
N GLU A 67 8.38 1.68 3.70
CA GLU A 67 8.91 2.99 3.35
C GLU A 67 8.67 3.24 1.87
N LEU A 68 7.93 4.30 1.54
CA LEU A 68 7.50 4.62 0.17
C LEU A 68 7.93 6.04 -0.19
N LYS A 69 8.62 6.20 -1.30
CA LYS A 69 8.86 7.48 -1.96
C LYS A 69 7.71 7.74 -2.92
N VAL A 70 7.10 8.91 -2.85
CA VAL A 70 6.03 9.33 -3.74
C VAL A 70 6.40 10.64 -4.43
N GLY A 71 6.21 10.72 -5.74
CA GLY A 71 6.45 11.94 -6.50
C GLY A 71 5.40 12.99 -6.22
N GLU A 72 4.14 12.59 -6.14
CA GLU A 72 3.00 13.44 -5.83
C GLU A 72 1.99 12.64 -5.02
N ALA A 73 1.47 13.20 -3.93
CA ALA A 73 0.31 12.66 -3.24
C ALA A 73 -0.74 13.76 -3.05
N LEU A 74 -1.99 13.46 -3.35
CA LEU A 74 -3.11 14.37 -3.29
C LEU A 74 -4.24 13.77 -2.46
N GLN A 75 -4.64 14.45 -1.41
CA GLN A 75 -5.86 14.12 -0.69
C GLN A 75 -7.06 14.62 -1.50
N VAL A 76 -7.82 13.69 -2.07
CA VAL A 76 -9.00 13.98 -2.90
C VAL A 76 -10.20 14.32 -2.03
N ASN A 77 -10.37 13.58 -0.93
CA ASN A 77 -11.40 13.79 0.10
C ASN A 77 -10.95 13.17 1.43
N GLU A 78 -11.83 13.11 2.42
CA GLU A 78 -11.55 12.57 3.76
C GLU A 78 -11.16 11.08 3.80
N ASP A 79 -11.46 10.34 2.73
CA ASP A 79 -11.24 8.91 2.66
C ASP A 79 -10.27 8.49 1.55
N LEU A 80 -10.05 9.33 0.53
CA LEU A 80 -9.28 8.98 -0.65
C LEU A 80 -8.03 9.84 -0.80
N VAL A 81 -6.89 9.19 -0.84
CA VAL A 81 -5.60 9.75 -1.25
C VAL A 81 -5.16 9.09 -2.54
N THR A 82 -4.76 9.88 -3.52
CA THR A 82 -4.10 9.41 -4.74
C THR A 82 -2.62 9.74 -4.71
N ALA A 83 -1.80 8.89 -5.29
CA ALA A 83 -0.37 9.15 -5.42
C ALA A 83 0.13 8.78 -6.81
N LYS A 84 1.21 9.46 -7.25
CA LYS A 84 1.90 9.18 -8.51
C LYS A 84 3.38 8.90 -8.27
N LYS A 85 3.95 8.03 -9.10
CA LYS A 85 5.36 7.64 -9.05
C LYS A 85 5.75 7.14 -7.66
N LEU A 86 5.19 6.00 -7.32
CA LEU A 86 5.45 5.32 -6.06
C LEU A 86 6.59 4.32 -6.25
N GLU A 87 7.57 4.39 -5.38
CA GLU A 87 8.67 3.44 -5.25
C GLU A 87 8.99 3.22 -3.79
N GLY A 88 9.12 1.98 -3.35
CA GLY A 88 9.45 1.74 -1.95
C GLY A 88 9.65 0.29 -1.58
N THR A 89 9.84 0.09 -0.29
CA THR A 89 10.12 -1.21 0.29
C THR A 89 9.06 -1.54 1.34
N VAL A 90 8.54 -2.75 1.24
CA VAL A 90 7.67 -3.38 2.24
C VAL A 90 8.49 -4.43 2.98
N PHE A 91 8.51 -4.37 4.31
CA PHE A 91 9.22 -5.30 5.18
C PHE A 91 8.26 -6.39 5.62
N LEU A 92 8.51 -7.62 5.20
CA LEU A 92 7.64 -8.75 5.46
C LEU A 92 7.88 -9.36 6.84
N SER A 93 6.86 -10.00 7.40
CA SER A 93 6.91 -10.60 8.74
C SER A 93 7.93 -11.75 8.88
N ASN A 94 8.27 -12.38 7.77
CA ASN A 94 9.29 -13.45 7.70
C ASN A 94 10.74 -12.93 7.62
N GLY A 95 10.92 -11.59 7.64
CA GLY A 95 12.24 -10.94 7.51
C GLY A 95 12.70 -10.71 6.08
N ASP A 96 11.88 -11.04 5.09
CA ASP A 96 12.12 -10.70 3.69
C ASP A 96 11.70 -9.25 3.40
N GLU A 97 12.19 -8.70 2.31
CA GLU A 97 11.89 -7.36 1.84
C GLU A 97 11.32 -7.46 0.43
N MET A 98 10.30 -6.66 0.15
CA MET A 98 9.69 -6.55 -1.16
C MET A 98 9.78 -5.11 -1.66
N HIS A 99 10.51 -4.91 -2.75
CA HIS A 99 10.57 -3.62 -3.43
C HIS A 99 9.43 -3.49 -4.43
N VAL A 100 8.67 -2.39 -4.35
CA VAL A 100 7.47 -2.13 -5.14
C VAL A 100 7.61 -0.84 -5.92
N ILE A 101 7.19 -0.87 -7.19
CA ILE A 101 7.10 0.32 -8.07
C ILE A 101 5.71 0.35 -8.69
N ALA A 102 5.11 1.55 -8.78
CA ALA A 102 3.88 1.80 -9.50
C ALA A 102 3.80 3.27 -9.93
N ASP A 103 3.22 3.55 -11.09
CA ASP A 103 3.04 4.94 -11.56
C ASP A 103 1.82 5.62 -10.94
N ALA A 104 0.85 4.86 -10.46
CA ALA A 104 -0.35 5.38 -9.79
C ALA A 104 -0.73 4.53 -8.57
N ALA A 105 -1.22 5.20 -7.54
CA ALA A 105 -1.76 4.55 -6.35
C ALA A 105 -2.99 5.30 -5.82
N GLU A 106 -3.91 4.54 -5.24
CA GLU A 106 -5.04 5.04 -4.49
C GLU A 106 -5.09 4.35 -3.13
N VAL A 107 -5.32 5.12 -2.07
CA VAL A 107 -5.45 4.59 -0.71
C VAL A 107 -6.76 5.08 -0.12
N ARG A 108 -7.58 4.16 0.37
CA ARG A 108 -8.77 4.44 1.18
C ARG A 108 -8.42 4.43 2.64
N ILE A 109 -8.45 5.62 3.26
CA ILE A 109 -7.98 5.81 4.64
C ILE A 109 -8.83 5.01 5.64
N LYS A 110 -10.16 5.01 5.46
CA LYS A 110 -11.09 4.38 6.42
C LYS A 110 -11.06 2.86 6.39
N SER A 111 -10.94 2.26 5.22
CA SER A 111 -10.85 0.80 5.07
C SER A 111 -9.42 0.27 5.06
N ASN A 112 -8.41 1.14 4.91
CA ASN A 112 -7.01 0.82 4.61
C ASN A 112 -6.82 -0.03 3.36
N ASP A 113 -7.78 0.00 2.43
CA ASP A 113 -7.61 -0.63 1.14
C ASP A 113 -6.71 0.22 0.26
N PHE A 114 -5.98 -0.43 -0.63
CA PHE A 114 -5.20 0.28 -1.63
C PHE A 114 -5.31 -0.35 -3.01
N SER A 115 -5.07 0.47 -4.01
CA SER A 115 -4.92 0.06 -5.40
C SER A 115 -3.65 0.66 -5.97
N LEU A 116 -2.82 -0.17 -6.59
CA LEU A 116 -1.65 0.23 -7.37
C LEU A 116 -1.93 -0.05 -8.83
N ALA A 117 -1.55 0.86 -9.72
CA ALA A 117 -1.82 0.72 -11.15
C ALA A 117 -0.69 1.32 -12.01
N GLN A 118 -0.73 1.01 -13.30
CA GLN A 118 0.19 1.48 -14.32
C GLN A 118 1.62 0.97 -14.10
N GLY A 119 1.84 -0.26 -14.54
CA GLY A 119 3.16 -0.88 -14.51
C GLY A 119 3.64 -1.29 -13.13
N VAL A 120 2.76 -1.93 -12.38
CA VAL A 120 3.10 -2.42 -11.03
C VAL A 120 4.12 -3.54 -11.12
N THR A 121 5.22 -3.38 -10.40
CA THR A 121 6.23 -4.43 -10.20
C THR A 121 6.55 -4.59 -8.72
N ALA A 122 6.74 -5.83 -8.29
CA ALA A 122 7.21 -6.18 -6.97
C ALA A 122 8.36 -7.18 -7.08
N ARG A 123 9.47 -6.93 -6.38
CA ARG A 123 10.64 -7.80 -6.31
C ARG A 123 10.95 -8.15 -4.88
N TRP A 124 11.09 -9.43 -4.59
CA TRP A 124 11.52 -9.92 -3.29
C TRP A 124 13.05 -9.98 -3.22
N LYS A 125 13.61 -9.62 -2.10
CA LYS A 125 15.06 -9.66 -1.87
C LYS A 125 15.64 -11.07 -2.01
N ASN A 126 14.90 -12.09 -1.58
CA ASN A 126 15.29 -13.50 -1.66
C ASN A 126 15.01 -14.15 -3.01
N GLY A 127 14.76 -13.36 -4.03
CA GLY A 127 14.35 -13.81 -5.36
C GLY A 127 12.84 -14.00 -5.44
N GLY A 128 12.30 -13.55 -6.52
CA GLY A 128 10.87 -13.50 -6.80
C GLY A 128 10.51 -12.18 -7.45
N PHE A 129 9.60 -12.27 -8.38
CA PHE A 129 9.15 -11.13 -9.17
C PHE A 129 7.66 -11.27 -9.47
N LEU A 130 6.94 -10.18 -9.33
CA LEU A 130 5.56 -10.05 -9.78
C LEU A 130 5.44 -8.78 -10.61
N ARG A 131 4.77 -8.89 -11.74
CA ARG A 131 4.35 -7.77 -12.58
C ARG A 131 2.87 -7.90 -12.86
N ALA A 132 2.15 -6.76 -12.84
CA ALA A 132 0.75 -6.68 -13.21
C ALA A 132 0.42 -5.27 -13.72
N ASP A 133 -0.72 -5.11 -14.38
CA ASP A 133 -1.23 -3.78 -14.73
C ASP A 133 -1.82 -3.08 -13.51
N LYS A 134 -2.42 -3.87 -12.59
CA LYS A 134 -3.06 -3.39 -11.37
C LYS A 134 -2.93 -4.39 -10.24
N ILE A 135 -2.76 -3.89 -9.01
CA ILE A 135 -2.85 -4.67 -7.77
C ILE A 135 -3.83 -3.98 -6.83
N GLU A 136 -4.77 -4.72 -6.27
CA GLU A 136 -5.73 -4.27 -5.27
C GLU A 136 -5.56 -5.07 -3.99
N TRP A 137 -5.66 -4.39 -2.86
CA TRP A 137 -5.67 -4.95 -1.53
C TRP A 137 -6.98 -4.61 -0.83
N ASP A 138 -7.73 -5.63 -0.44
CA ASP A 138 -8.89 -5.55 0.45
C ASP A 138 -8.48 -6.03 1.84
N GLN A 139 -8.29 -5.10 2.76
CA GLN A 139 -7.81 -5.42 4.11
C GLN A 139 -8.83 -6.26 4.88
N LYS A 140 -10.11 -5.97 4.75
CA LYS A 140 -11.18 -6.64 5.50
C LYS A 140 -11.23 -8.15 5.23
N ASN A 141 -11.00 -8.53 3.98
CA ASN A 141 -11.07 -9.91 3.52
C ASN A 141 -9.69 -10.56 3.41
N ASP A 142 -8.61 -9.83 3.73
CA ASP A 142 -7.22 -10.24 3.52
C ASP A 142 -6.97 -10.74 2.09
N ASN A 143 -7.44 -9.96 1.11
CA ASN A 143 -7.45 -10.38 -0.28
C ASN A 143 -6.60 -9.43 -1.13
N LEU A 144 -5.54 -9.95 -1.75
CA LEU A 144 -4.70 -9.25 -2.71
C LEU A 144 -5.02 -9.79 -4.10
N THR A 145 -5.46 -8.91 -4.99
CA THR A 145 -5.79 -9.22 -6.36
C THR A 145 -4.83 -8.51 -7.31
N ALA A 146 -4.13 -9.26 -8.16
CA ALA A 146 -3.35 -8.74 -9.28
C ALA A 146 -4.10 -8.99 -10.58
N GLU A 147 -4.22 -7.97 -11.44
CA GLU A 147 -4.97 -8.02 -12.69
C GLU A 147 -4.19 -7.43 -13.85
N GLY A 148 -4.42 -7.98 -15.03
CA GLY A 148 -3.84 -7.56 -16.29
C GLY A 148 -2.38 -8.00 -16.45
N ASN A 149 -2.08 -8.81 -17.44
CA ASN A 149 -0.73 -9.25 -17.80
C ASN A 149 0.11 -9.73 -16.59
N VAL A 150 -0.54 -10.45 -15.67
CA VAL A 150 0.11 -10.91 -14.45
C VAL A 150 1.20 -11.92 -14.80
N ARG A 151 2.40 -11.65 -14.29
CA ARG A 151 3.58 -12.50 -14.40
C ARG A 151 4.23 -12.66 -13.05
N ILE A 152 4.41 -13.89 -12.62
CA ILE A 152 5.08 -14.24 -11.35
C ILE A 152 6.26 -15.14 -11.69
N ILE A 153 7.42 -14.79 -11.17
CA ILE A 153 8.62 -15.63 -11.20
C ILE A 153 9.01 -15.91 -9.75
N LYS A 154 9.16 -17.15 -9.38
CA LYS A 154 9.63 -17.57 -8.07
C LYS A 154 10.43 -18.85 -8.20
N GLU A 155 11.71 -18.77 -7.82
CA GLU A 155 12.65 -19.89 -7.98
C GLU A 155 12.69 -20.38 -9.46
N ASP A 156 12.39 -21.64 -9.70
CA ASP A 156 12.32 -22.28 -11.02
C ASP A 156 10.92 -22.25 -11.66
N MET A 157 10.02 -21.44 -11.11
CA MET A 157 8.62 -21.35 -11.56
C MET A 157 8.33 -20.01 -12.25
N LEU A 158 7.68 -20.10 -13.40
CA LEU A 158 7.00 -18.98 -14.05
C LEU A 158 5.49 -19.24 -14.06
N ALA A 159 4.72 -18.29 -13.57
CA ALA A 159 3.27 -18.28 -13.71
C ALA A 159 2.80 -17.03 -14.43
N THR A 160 1.88 -17.18 -15.39
CA THR A 160 1.20 -16.07 -16.05
C THR A 160 -0.30 -16.25 -15.98
N ALA A 161 -1.04 -15.15 -15.87
CA ALA A 161 -2.50 -15.17 -15.82
C ALA A 161 -3.07 -13.79 -16.17
N GLY A 162 -4.34 -13.72 -16.48
CA GLY A 162 -5.06 -12.44 -16.55
C GLY A 162 -5.39 -11.90 -15.16
N LYS A 163 -5.56 -12.82 -14.18
CA LYS A 163 -5.87 -12.45 -12.79
C LYS A 163 -5.25 -13.43 -11.81
N VAL A 164 -4.69 -12.92 -10.74
CA VAL A 164 -4.18 -13.68 -9.59
C VAL A 164 -4.82 -13.17 -8.32
N ILE A 165 -5.27 -14.07 -7.47
CA ILE A 165 -5.80 -13.77 -6.14
C ILE A 165 -4.92 -14.48 -5.12
N THR A 166 -4.54 -13.76 -4.06
CA THR A 166 -3.73 -14.29 -2.96
C THR A 166 -4.09 -13.57 -1.65
N THR A 167 -3.45 -13.93 -0.56
CA THR A 167 -3.55 -13.23 0.73
C THR A 167 -2.29 -12.42 1.01
N SER A 168 -2.29 -11.61 2.07
CA SER A 168 -1.10 -10.84 2.50
C SER A 168 0.14 -11.68 2.74
N LYS A 169 -0.04 -12.95 3.07
CA LYS A 169 1.05 -13.90 3.32
C LYS A 169 1.68 -14.45 2.05
N LEU A 170 1.05 -14.27 0.88
CA LEU A 170 1.51 -14.75 -0.42
C LEU A 170 1.81 -16.27 -0.40
N GLU A 171 1.05 -17.05 0.38
CA GLU A 171 1.26 -18.50 0.54
C GLU A 171 0.52 -19.31 -0.54
N HIS A 172 -0.64 -18.81 -0.98
CA HIS A 172 -1.49 -19.50 -1.95
C HIS A 172 -1.87 -18.55 -3.07
N PHE A 173 -1.81 -19.03 -4.31
CA PHE A 173 -2.16 -18.27 -5.50
C PHE A 173 -3.27 -18.97 -6.27
N TRP A 174 -4.37 -18.26 -6.50
CA TRP A 174 -5.42 -18.66 -7.43
C TRP A 174 -5.24 -17.91 -8.74
N LEU A 175 -4.86 -18.64 -9.77
CA LEU A 175 -4.62 -18.10 -11.11
C LEU A 175 -5.92 -18.26 -11.93
N LYS A 176 -6.34 -17.19 -12.59
CA LYS A 176 -7.53 -17.15 -13.45
C LYS A 176 -7.20 -16.49 -14.79
N ASP A 177 -8.04 -16.71 -15.78
CA ASP A 177 -7.97 -16.05 -17.07
C ASP A 177 -6.68 -16.34 -17.82
N LYS A 178 -6.70 -17.43 -18.62
CA LYS A 178 -5.55 -17.91 -19.40
C LYS A 178 -4.33 -18.24 -18.56
N ALA A 179 -4.54 -18.85 -17.40
CA ALA A 179 -3.47 -19.22 -16.50
C ALA A 179 -2.54 -20.26 -17.13
N HIS A 180 -1.23 -20.01 -17.00
CA HIS A 180 -0.17 -20.91 -17.44
C HIS A 180 0.92 -20.96 -16.38
N VAL A 181 1.43 -22.16 -16.09
CA VAL A 181 2.51 -22.36 -15.11
C VAL A 181 3.57 -23.26 -15.73
N GLU A 182 4.80 -22.83 -15.70
CA GLU A 182 5.99 -23.58 -16.12
C GLU A 182 6.94 -23.78 -14.95
N ARG A 183 7.69 -24.88 -14.94
CA ARG A 183 8.73 -25.17 -13.93
C ARG A 183 9.98 -25.73 -14.60
N GLY A 184 11.12 -25.57 -13.90
CA GLY A 184 12.41 -26.10 -14.32
C GLY A 184 13.15 -25.22 -15.31
N GLY A 185 12.70 -23.97 -15.53
CA GLY A 185 13.34 -22.99 -16.38
C GLY A 185 14.16 -21.95 -15.63
N GLN A 186 14.99 -21.21 -16.37
CA GLN A 186 15.53 -19.92 -15.94
C GLN A 186 14.71 -18.83 -16.62
N TYR A 187 14.05 -17.99 -15.83
CA TYR A 187 13.12 -16.98 -16.33
C TYR A 187 13.65 -15.58 -16.05
N GLU A 188 13.57 -14.69 -17.04
CA GLU A 188 13.97 -13.30 -16.92
C GLU A 188 12.81 -12.42 -16.49
N GLU A 189 13.09 -11.41 -15.68
CA GLU A 189 12.15 -10.37 -15.24
C GLU A 189 11.93 -9.33 -16.36
N LYS A 190 11.18 -9.69 -17.40
CA LYS A 190 10.83 -8.78 -18.53
C LYS A 190 9.39 -8.36 -18.47
#